data_519fab8d4c1f20ee2d79a111d97dd1cf
#
_entry.id   519fab8d4c1f20ee2d79a111d97dd1cf
#
_cell.length_a   1.000
_cell.length_b   1.000
_cell.length_c   1.000
_cell.angle_alpha   90.00
_cell.angle_beta   90.00
_cell.angle_gamma   90.00
#
_symmetry.space_group_name_H-M   'P 1'
#
loop_
_entity.id
_entity.type
_entity.pdbx_description
1 polymer ?
#
loop_
_entity_poly.entity_id
_entity_poly.type
_entity_poly.pdbx_seq_one_letter_code
_entity_poly.pdbx_strand_id
1 'polypeptide(L)'
;MTWRASRLGDVLTLKRGHDLPDSQRQDGDVPVVSSSGITGSHSEPKAKAPGVVTGRYGTRGEVFYIEEDYWPLNTSLYVTDFKGNHPRFAAYFLQNVLRDYQSDKAAVPGVNRNVLHELKVRCPDTNLQERIANMLSAYDALIENNRRRMALLEEAARQ
;
A
#
# COMPACT_ATOMS: atom_id res chain seq x y z
N MET A 1 -6.60 -25.44 -3.00
CA MET A 1 -5.86 -24.23 -3.46
C MET A 1 -6.37 -23.84 -4.83
N THR A 2 -7.28 -22.88 -4.89
CA THR A 2 -7.87 -22.47 -6.17
C THR A 2 -7.54 -21.01 -6.45
N TRP A 3 -6.93 -20.78 -7.63
CA TRP A 3 -6.71 -19.46 -8.19
C TRP A 3 -7.85 -19.13 -9.14
N ARG A 4 -8.54 -18.02 -8.91
CA ARG A 4 -9.62 -17.56 -9.78
C ARG A 4 -9.14 -16.44 -10.69
N ALA A 5 -9.49 -16.51 -11.98
CA ALA A 5 -9.33 -15.39 -12.88
C ALA A 5 -10.39 -14.33 -12.56
N SER A 6 -9.97 -13.08 -12.39
CA SER A 6 -10.82 -11.94 -12.00
C SER A 6 -10.28 -10.66 -12.64
N ARG A 7 -11.01 -9.57 -12.53
CA ARG A 7 -10.45 -8.22 -12.72
C ARG A 7 -9.97 -7.68 -11.36
N LEU A 8 -9.00 -6.79 -11.37
CA LEU A 8 -8.52 -6.19 -10.12
C LEU A 8 -9.65 -5.50 -9.34
N GLY A 9 -10.60 -4.85 -10.05
CA GLY A 9 -11.77 -4.21 -9.45
C GLY A 9 -12.75 -5.17 -8.76
N ASP A 10 -12.71 -6.46 -9.09
CA ASP A 10 -13.48 -7.51 -8.40
C ASP A 10 -12.78 -7.99 -7.12
N VAL A 11 -11.47 -7.73 -6.99
CA VAL A 11 -10.65 -8.11 -5.84
C VAL A 11 -10.59 -6.99 -4.81
N LEU A 12 -10.47 -5.74 -5.25
CA LEU A 12 -10.41 -4.56 -4.38
C LEU A 12 -10.91 -3.31 -5.12
N THR A 13 -11.36 -2.32 -4.35
CA THR A 13 -11.78 -1.04 -4.90
C THR A 13 -10.77 0.04 -4.53
N LEU A 14 -10.15 0.66 -5.54
CA LEU A 14 -9.26 1.80 -5.38
C LEU A 14 -10.01 3.12 -5.52
N LYS A 15 -9.67 4.08 -4.67
CA LYS A 15 -10.16 5.46 -4.73
C LYS A 15 -8.99 6.43 -4.64
N ARG A 16 -9.13 7.59 -5.27
CA ARG A 16 -8.19 8.71 -5.08
C ARG A 16 -8.31 9.25 -3.67
N GLY A 17 -7.17 9.57 -3.05
CA GLY A 17 -7.11 10.23 -1.76
C GLY A 17 -7.65 11.65 -1.78
N HIS A 18 -7.54 12.34 -0.67
CA HIS A 18 -8.17 13.60 -0.36
C HIS A 18 -7.16 14.75 -0.32
N ASP A 19 -7.59 15.95 -0.72
CA ASP A 19 -6.75 17.12 -0.59
C ASP A 19 -6.55 17.48 0.89
N LEU A 20 -5.33 17.78 1.27
CA LEU A 20 -4.95 18.34 2.57
C LEU A 20 -3.68 19.19 2.39
N PRO A 21 -3.83 20.45 2.04
CA PRO A 21 -2.69 21.38 1.97
C PRO A 21 -1.97 21.47 3.33
N ASP A 22 -0.65 21.69 3.30
CA ASP A 22 0.13 21.78 4.53
C ASP A 22 -0.39 22.87 5.50
N SER A 23 -0.92 23.96 4.95
CA SER A 23 -1.53 25.06 5.73
C SER A 23 -2.82 24.67 6.47
N GLN A 24 -3.44 23.54 6.11
CA GLN A 24 -4.66 23.04 6.73
C GLN A 24 -4.39 21.85 7.67
N ARG A 25 -3.14 21.40 7.75
CA ARG A 25 -2.76 20.34 8.68
C ARG A 25 -2.77 20.88 10.10
N GLN A 26 -3.39 20.12 10.99
CA GLN A 26 -3.45 20.40 12.42
C GLN A 26 -2.59 19.38 13.16
N ASP A 27 -2.02 19.77 14.28
CA ASP A 27 -1.22 18.88 15.11
C ASP A 27 -2.02 17.65 15.55
N GLY A 28 -1.42 16.49 15.40
CA GLY A 28 -2.03 15.20 15.74
C GLY A 28 -1.16 14.03 15.30
N ASP A 29 -1.61 12.82 15.63
CA ASP A 29 -0.85 11.58 15.43
C ASP A 29 -1.32 10.77 14.22
N VAL A 30 -2.36 11.22 13.52
CA VAL A 30 -2.91 10.52 12.35
C VAL A 30 -1.96 10.64 11.17
N PRO A 31 -1.40 9.52 10.63
CA PRO A 31 -0.46 9.59 9.54
C PRO A 31 -1.10 10.10 8.25
N VAL A 32 -0.43 11.04 7.62
CA VAL A 32 -0.77 11.55 6.28
C VAL A 32 0.05 10.81 5.24
N VAL A 33 -0.61 10.06 4.37
CA VAL A 33 0.02 9.14 3.43
C VAL A 33 -0.06 9.65 2.00
N SER A 34 1.10 9.92 1.41
CA SER A 34 1.25 10.37 0.02
C SER A 34 1.67 9.24 -0.92
N SER A 35 2.03 9.60 -2.15
CA SER A 35 2.65 8.67 -3.13
C SER A 35 4.01 8.12 -2.70
N SER A 36 4.68 8.77 -1.76
CA SER A 36 6.01 8.37 -1.23
C SER A 36 5.96 7.80 0.20
N GLY A 37 4.78 7.45 0.69
CA GLY A 37 4.58 6.95 2.04
C GLY A 37 4.09 8.03 3.01
N ILE A 38 4.37 7.85 4.31
CA ILE A 38 3.98 8.79 5.35
C ILE A 38 4.82 10.07 5.22
N THR A 39 4.14 11.22 5.05
CA THR A 39 4.77 12.54 4.83
C THR A 39 4.39 13.58 5.88
N GLY A 40 3.82 13.15 6.98
CA GLY A 40 3.44 14.02 8.08
C GLY A 40 2.29 13.45 8.88
N SER A 41 1.69 14.26 9.71
CA SER A 41 0.54 13.89 10.54
C SER A 41 -0.57 14.93 10.49
N HIS A 42 -1.75 14.55 10.98
CA HIS A 42 -2.94 15.39 11.08
C HIS A 42 -3.76 14.97 12.30
N SER A 43 -4.72 15.80 12.71
CA SER A 43 -5.58 15.54 13.88
C SER A 43 -6.72 14.56 13.60
N GLU A 44 -7.18 14.45 12.34
CA GLU A 44 -8.34 13.66 11.99
C GLU A 44 -8.04 12.67 10.85
N PRO A 45 -8.51 11.41 10.95
CA PRO A 45 -8.38 10.44 9.86
C PRO A 45 -9.48 10.63 8.81
N LYS A 46 -9.18 10.24 7.57
CA LYS A 46 -10.13 10.17 6.45
C LYS A 46 -10.44 8.74 6.02
N ALA A 47 -9.61 7.80 6.43
CA ALA A 47 -9.75 6.38 6.13
C ALA A 47 -9.44 5.53 7.38
N LYS A 48 -10.10 4.39 7.48
CA LYS A 48 -9.94 3.45 8.59
C LYS A 48 -8.85 2.42 8.29
N ALA A 49 -8.20 1.98 9.37
CA ALA A 49 -7.28 0.85 9.33
C ALA A 49 -8.02 -0.49 9.09
N PRO A 50 -7.34 -1.50 8.51
CA PRO A 50 -6.04 -1.42 7.87
C PRO A 50 -6.11 -0.74 6.51
N GLY A 51 -5.10 0.06 6.16
CA GLY A 51 -5.00 0.78 4.90
C GLY A 51 -4.04 0.11 3.92
N VAL A 52 -4.37 0.18 2.63
CA VAL A 52 -3.45 -0.15 1.53
C VAL A 52 -3.43 1.04 0.59
N VAL A 53 -2.26 1.65 0.44
CA VAL A 53 -2.07 2.91 -0.29
C VAL A 53 -0.96 2.73 -1.33
N THR A 54 -1.16 3.28 -2.53
CA THR A 54 -0.14 3.33 -3.59
C THR A 54 -0.07 4.71 -4.22
N GLY A 55 1.09 5.05 -4.78
CA GLY A 55 1.27 6.31 -5.50
C GLY A 55 0.54 6.34 -6.84
N ARG A 56 0.08 7.54 -7.23
CA ARG A 56 -0.46 7.80 -8.58
C ARG A 56 0.63 8.17 -9.57
N TYR A 57 1.75 8.72 -9.09
CA TYR A 57 2.84 9.26 -9.91
C TYR A 57 4.20 8.82 -9.35
N GLY A 58 5.15 8.55 -10.22
CA GLY A 58 6.58 8.54 -9.96
C GLY A 58 7.17 7.42 -9.12
N THR A 59 6.44 6.78 -8.27
CA THR A 59 6.93 5.67 -7.46
C THR A 59 6.62 4.33 -8.11
N ARG A 60 7.65 3.56 -8.35
CA ARG A 60 7.61 2.28 -9.07
C ARG A 60 6.82 1.20 -8.34
N GLY A 61 5.46 1.32 -8.36
CA GLY A 61 4.59 0.30 -7.78
C GLY A 61 4.73 0.10 -6.28
N GLU A 62 5.23 1.08 -5.55
CA GLU A 62 5.29 1.00 -4.08
C GLU A 62 3.88 0.98 -3.51
N VAL A 63 3.68 0.08 -2.56
CA VAL A 63 2.45 -0.09 -1.82
C VAL A 63 2.76 -0.04 -0.34
N PHE A 64 2.04 0.81 0.37
CA PHE A 64 2.17 1.01 1.80
C PHE A 64 1.00 0.36 2.52
N TYR A 65 1.31 -0.45 3.53
CA TYR A 65 0.32 -1.01 4.44
C TYR A 65 0.28 -0.19 5.72
N ILE A 66 -0.90 0.35 6.07
CA ILE A 66 -1.10 1.25 7.20
C ILE A 66 -1.94 0.55 8.26
N GLU A 67 -1.40 0.43 9.46
CA GLU A 67 -2.01 -0.33 10.56
C GLU A 67 -2.92 0.51 11.47
N GLU A 68 -2.94 1.81 11.26
CA GLU A 68 -3.75 2.77 12.02
C GLU A 68 -4.65 3.60 11.08
N ASP A 69 -5.63 4.28 11.64
CA ASP A 69 -6.48 5.21 10.89
C ASP A 69 -5.62 6.33 10.29
N TYR A 70 -5.88 6.74 9.05
CA TYR A 70 -4.96 7.58 8.30
C TYR A 70 -5.67 8.57 7.37
N TRP A 71 -4.91 9.53 6.86
CA TRP A 71 -5.35 10.44 5.79
C TRP A 71 -4.60 10.14 4.48
N PRO A 72 -5.24 9.51 3.49
CA PRO A 72 -4.65 9.33 2.17
C PRO A 72 -4.72 10.63 1.37
N LEU A 73 -3.55 11.13 0.91
CA LEU A 73 -3.48 12.35 0.10
C LEU A 73 -3.93 12.10 -1.36
N ASN A 74 -4.33 13.18 -2.02
CA ASN A 74 -4.77 13.19 -3.42
C ASN A 74 -3.71 12.72 -4.44
N THR A 75 -2.44 12.65 -4.04
CA THR A 75 -1.33 12.09 -4.83
C THR A 75 -1.31 10.56 -4.80
N SER A 76 -2.13 9.94 -3.99
CA SER A 76 -2.22 8.48 -3.81
C SER A 76 -3.56 7.91 -4.27
N LEU A 77 -3.58 6.59 -4.45
CA LEU A 77 -4.77 5.73 -4.47
C LEU A 77 -4.78 4.89 -3.21
N TYR A 78 -5.94 4.67 -2.63
CA TYR A 78 -6.09 3.80 -1.47
C TYR A 78 -7.26 2.83 -1.64
N VAL A 79 -7.17 1.68 -0.98
CA VAL A 79 -8.24 0.66 -1.01
C VAL A 79 -9.37 1.09 -0.07
N THR A 80 -10.57 1.21 -0.61
CA THR A 80 -11.79 1.52 0.15
C THR A 80 -12.62 0.29 0.46
N ASP A 81 -12.45 -0.80 -0.30
CA ASP A 81 -13.15 -2.05 -0.12
C ASP A 81 -12.26 -3.21 -0.57
N PHE A 82 -12.00 -4.14 0.32
CA PHE A 82 -11.18 -5.34 0.06
C PHE A 82 -11.98 -6.50 -0.54
N LYS A 83 -13.29 -6.35 -0.74
CA LYS A 83 -14.18 -7.37 -1.31
C LYS A 83 -14.08 -8.74 -0.61
N GLY A 84 -13.87 -8.72 0.71
CA GLY A 84 -13.67 -9.93 1.51
C GLY A 84 -12.28 -10.56 1.42
N ASN A 85 -11.34 -9.92 0.71
CA ASN A 85 -9.95 -10.38 0.64
C ASN A 85 -9.15 -9.91 1.87
N HIS A 86 -8.10 -10.66 2.22
CA HIS A 86 -7.25 -10.35 3.37
C HIS A 86 -6.43 -9.06 3.12
N PRO A 87 -6.52 -8.01 3.96
CA PRO A 87 -5.92 -6.71 3.68
C PRO A 87 -4.40 -6.74 3.50
N ARG A 88 -3.67 -7.48 4.34
CA ARG A 88 -2.21 -7.62 4.23
C ARG A 88 -1.82 -8.35 2.93
N PHE A 89 -2.57 -9.39 2.55
CA PHE A 89 -2.41 -10.04 1.26
C PHE A 89 -2.66 -9.06 0.11
N ALA A 90 -3.73 -8.26 0.20
CA ALA A 90 -4.08 -7.27 -0.83
C ALA A 90 -2.95 -6.26 -1.07
N ALA A 91 -2.18 -5.88 -0.04
CA ALA A 91 -1.01 -5.01 -0.18
C ALA A 91 0.08 -5.68 -1.03
N TYR A 92 0.50 -6.90 -0.71
CA TYR A 92 1.49 -7.65 -1.49
C TYR A 92 1.01 -7.94 -2.90
N PHE A 93 -0.26 -8.32 -3.03
CA PHE A 93 -0.88 -8.60 -4.32
C PHE A 93 -0.89 -7.38 -5.23
N LEU A 94 -1.34 -6.23 -4.72
CA LEU A 94 -1.36 -4.98 -5.47
C LEU A 94 0.04 -4.54 -5.88
N GLN A 95 1.03 -4.68 -5.00
CA GLN A 95 2.43 -4.37 -5.32
C GLN A 95 2.95 -5.20 -6.50
N ASN A 96 2.64 -6.50 -6.51
CA ASN A 96 3.02 -7.38 -7.62
C ASN A 96 2.32 -6.99 -8.93
N VAL A 97 1.00 -6.76 -8.88
CA VAL A 97 0.20 -6.33 -10.05
C VAL A 97 0.73 -5.01 -10.63
N LEU A 98 1.07 -4.05 -9.78
CA LEU A 98 1.59 -2.74 -10.23
C LEU A 98 2.98 -2.85 -10.82
N ARG A 99 3.84 -3.71 -10.28
CA ARG A 99 5.17 -3.97 -10.83
C ARG A 99 5.08 -4.55 -12.26
N ASP A 100 4.21 -5.52 -12.45
CA ASP A 100 4.01 -6.14 -13.76
C ASP A 100 3.38 -5.14 -14.75
N TYR A 101 2.40 -4.34 -14.31
CA TYR A 101 1.78 -3.31 -15.12
C TYR A 101 2.77 -2.23 -15.60
N GLN A 102 3.75 -1.88 -14.78
CA GLN A 102 4.76 -0.87 -15.13
C GLN A 102 5.85 -1.41 -16.07
N SER A 103 6.14 -2.72 -16.02
CA SER A 103 7.11 -3.33 -16.95
C SER A 103 6.64 -3.27 -18.39
N ASP A 104 5.33 -3.30 -18.62
CA ASP A 104 4.72 -3.31 -19.95
C ASP A 104 4.55 -1.92 -20.58
N LYS A 105 4.74 -0.84 -19.81
CA LYS A 105 4.51 0.55 -20.25
C LYS A 105 5.67 1.47 -19.90
N ALA A 106 6.54 1.71 -20.83
CA ALA A 106 7.78 2.50 -20.67
C ALA A 106 7.61 3.98 -20.29
N ALA A 107 6.39 4.56 -20.34
CA ALA A 107 6.15 5.96 -19.97
C ALA A 107 4.66 6.21 -19.72
N VAL A 108 4.20 6.06 -18.47
CA VAL A 108 2.84 6.50 -18.13
C VAL A 108 2.89 7.62 -17.10
N PRO A 109 2.50 8.86 -17.46
CA PRO A 109 2.29 9.92 -16.49
C PRO A 109 1.00 9.66 -15.71
N GLY A 110 1.11 8.99 -14.57
CA GLY A 110 0.02 8.75 -13.66
C GLY A 110 -0.76 7.45 -13.87
N VAL A 111 -1.06 6.79 -12.76
CA VAL A 111 -1.84 5.56 -12.73
C VAL A 111 -3.33 5.92 -12.64
N ASN A 112 -4.11 5.51 -13.64
CA ASN A 112 -5.56 5.69 -13.64
C ASN A 112 -6.23 4.48 -12.97
N ARG A 113 -6.97 4.71 -11.87
CA ARG A 113 -7.68 3.66 -11.14
C ARG A 113 -8.62 2.82 -12.01
N ASN A 114 -9.29 3.45 -12.99
CA ASN A 114 -10.24 2.75 -13.85
C ASN A 114 -9.52 1.74 -14.75
N VAL A 115 -8.32 2.10 -15.24
CA VAL A 115 -7.47 1.18 -16.00
C VAL A 115 -6.98 0.05 -15.09
N LEU A 116 -6.58 0.35 -13.86
CA LEU A 116 -6.16 -0.68 -12.90
C LEU A 116 -7.29 -1.67 -12.60
N HIS A 117 -8.52 -1.19 -12.40
CA HIS A 117 -9.66 -2.06 -12.10
C HIS A 117 -9.96 -3.06 -13.22
N GLU A 118 -9.63 -2.74 -14.48
CA GLU A 118 -9.84 -3.62 -15.64
C GLU A 118 -8.72 -4.66 -15.82
N LEU A 119 -7.62 -4.56 -15.10
CA LEU A 119 -6.51 -5.51 -15.21
C LEU A 119 -6.97 -6.92 -14.88
N LYS A 120 -6.66 -7.85 -15.78
CA LYS A 120 -6.90 -9.27 -15.55
C LYS A 120 -5.87 -9.81 -14.57
N VAL A 121 -6.36 -10.40 -13.50
CA VAL A 121 -5.52 -10.93 -12.40
C VAL A 121 -5.97 -12.35 -12.05
N ARG A 122 -5.11 -13.06 -11.34
CA ARG A 122 -5.46 -14.34 -10.71
C ARG A 122 -5.33 -14.16 -9.20
N CYS A 123 -6.45 -14.33 -8.49
CA CYS A 123 -6.52 -14.18 -7.04
C CYS A 123 -6.78 -15.55 -6.39
N PRO A 124 -6.02 -15.94 -5.35
CA PRO A 124 -6.25 -17.19 -4.63
C PRO A 124 -7.45 -17.07 -3.66
N ASP A 125 -7.90 -18.21 -3.16
CA ASP A 125 -8.88 -18.26 -2.08
C ASP A 125 -8.35 -17.64 -0.77
N THR A 126 -9.25 -17.24 0.12
CA THR A 126 -8.93 -16.51 1.36
C THR A 126 -7.99 -17.28 2.30
N ASN A 127 -8.09 -18.62 2.36
CA ASN A 127 -7.21 -19.44 3.18
C ASN A 127 -5.76 -19.36 2.69
N LEU A 128 -5.56 -19.37 1.36
CA LEU A 128 -4.25 -19.23 0.80
C LEU A 128 -3.73 -17.79 0.93
N GLN A 129 -4.62 -16.79 0.83
CA GLN A 129 -4.27 -15.38 1.07
C GLN A 129 -3.70 -15.16 2.47
N GLU A 130 -4.36 -15.70 3.50
CA GLU A 130 -3.90 -15.62 4.89
C GLU A 130 -2.51 -16.25 5.07
N ARG A 131 -2.31 -17.44 4.52
CA ARG A 131 -1.01 -18.13 4.58
C ARG A 131 0.10 -17.33 3.88
N ILE A 132 -0.17 -16.75 2.72
CA ILE A 132 0.77 -15.89 2.00
C ILE A 132 1.07 -14.64 2.82
N ALA A 133 0.04 -13.97 3.34
CA ALA A 133 0.20 -12.77 4.16
C ALA A 133 1.05 -13.03 5.40
N ASN A 134 0.78 -14.11 6.12
CA ASN A 134 1.54 -14.49 7.32
C ASN A 134 3.00 -14.81 7.00
N MET A 135 3.26 -15.52 5.92
CA MET A 135 4.62 -15.84 5.50
C MET A 135 5.40 -14.57 5.11
N LEU A 136 4.85 -13.73 4.24
CA LEU A 136 5.53 -12.53 3.76
C LEU A 136 5.72 -11.51 4.87
N SER A 137 4.74 -11.31 5.76
CA SER A 137 4.88 -10.39 6.89
C SER A 137 5.93 -10.83 7.91
N ALA A 138 6.15 -12.13 8.07
CA ALA A 138 7.24 -12.63 8.90
C ALA A 138 8.63 -12.27 8.30
N TYR A 139 8.77 -12.34 6.98
CA TYR A 139 10.00 -11.87 6.31
C TYR A 139 10.19 -10.36 6.42
N ASP A 140 9.11 -9.57 6.26
CA ASP A 140 9.18 -8.12 6.43
C ASP A 140 9.63 -7.74 7.85
N ALA A 141 9.07 -8.40 8.87
CA ALA A 141 9.47 -8.20 10.27
C ALA A 141 10.95 -8.57 10.50
N LEU A 142 11.43 -9.65 9.89
CA LEU A 142 12.83 -10.05 9.97
C LEU A 142 13.77 -9.03 9.31
N ILE A 143 13.40 -8.54 8.13
CA ILE A 143 14.16 -7.52 7.40
C ILE A 143 14.24 -6.24 8.23
N GLU A 144 13.12 -5.78 8.79
CA GLU A 144 13.07 -4.57 9.61
C GLU A 144 13.91 -4.71 10.88
N ASN A 145 13.81 -5.86 11.57
CA ASN A 145 14.62 -6.15 12.74
C ASN A 145 16.13 -6.13 12.42
N ASN A 146 16.53 -6.74 11.31
CA ASN A 146 17.92 -6.74 10.89
C ASN A 146 18.42 -5.33 10.52
N ARG A 147 17.60 -4.50 9.86
CA ARG A 147 17.94 -3.09 9.59
C ARG A 147 18.17 -2.29 10.87
N ARG A 148 17.29 -2.45 11.87
CA ARG A 148 17.46 -1.81 13.18
C ARG A 148 18.74 -2.25 13.88
N ARG A 149 19.03 -3.57 13.85
CA ARG A 149 20.27 -4.10 14.43
C ARG A 149 21.51 -3.54 13.73
N MET A 150 21.50 -3.45 12.42
CA MET A 150 22.61 -2.86 11.65
C MET A 150 22.83 -1.38 12.03
N ALA A 151 21.76 -0.59 12.09
CA ALA A 151 21.84 0.82 12.50
C ALA A 151 22.42 0.99 13.90
N LEU A 152 22.01 0.17 14.88
CA LEU A 152 22.56 0.21 16.24
C LEU A 152 24.04 -0.19 16.30
N LEU A 153 24.46 -1.18 15.50
CA LEU A 153 25.86 -1.59 15.44
C LEU A 153 26.74 -0.51 14.79
N GLU A 154 26.24 0.14 13.73
CA GLU A 154 26.95 1.26 13.11
C GLU A 154 27.08 2.46 14.05
N GLU A 155 26.05 2.75 14.85
CA GLU A 155 26.12 3.79 15.87
C GLU A 155 27.15 3.46 16.96
N ALA A 156 27.12 2.23 17.47
CA ALA A 156 28.08 1.77 18.48
C ALA A 156 29.53 1.77 17.97
N ALA A 157 29.74 1.52 16.67
CA ALA A 157 31.08 1.54 16.08
C ALA A 157 31.63 2.95 15.83
N ARG A 158 30.81 4.00 15.91
CA ARG A 158 31.23 5.42 15.77
C ARG A 158 31.58 6.08 17.10
N GLN A 159 31.25 5.44 18.21
CA GLN A 159 31.63 5.91 19.58
C GLN A 159 33.03 5.44 19.94
#